data_bddd2f40be37464b1d02006cf27b49d3
#
_entry.id   bddd2f40be37464b1d02006cf27b49d3
#
_cell.length_a   1.000
_cell.length_b   1.000
_cell.length_c   1.000
_cell.angle_alpha   90.00
_cell.angle_beta   90.00
_cell.angle_gamma   90.00
#
_symmetry.space_group_name_H-M   'P 1'
#
loop_
_entity.id
_entity.type
_entity.pdbx_description
1 polymer ?
#
loop_
_entity_poly.entity_id
_entity_poly.type
_entity_poly.pdbx_seq_one_letter_code
_entity_poly.pdbx_strand_id
1 'polypeptide(L)'
;MAIPIPSRPSGYRIGNPGAPITVEMFLDLECPFSKRGWNNVQKVMAAYPSDQVCWVFQLMTLGNHRQSWDATRAVIAVAGNDANKFVDFTSHIFSRQAEFANEAWKDKTQTDFHNLLAEIAAESTEHKDAEQFISLLTSKDVYAKARIPARYSTIRGVWSTPTFLINGAEATTLSSGSSLAEWKSVIDELLA
;
A
#
# COMPACT_ATOMS: atom_id res chain seq x y z
N MET A 1 1.73 -13.92 -19.85
CA MET A 1 2.97 -13.16 -19.62
C MET A 1 3.51 -13.52 -18.24
N ALA A 2 4.80 -13.88 -18.14
CA ALA A 2 5.43 -14.19 -16.86
C ALA A 2 5.46 -12.93 -15.96
N ILE A 3 5.38 -13.15 -14.64
CA ILE A 3 5.59 -12.05 -13.68
C ILE A 3 7.09 -11.78 -13.63
N PRO A 4 7.55 -10.52 -13.79
CA PRO A 4 8.97 -10.22 -13.77
C PRO A 4 9.58 -10.51 -12.40
N ILE A 5 10.85 -10.93 -12.42
CA ILE A 5 11.67 -10.95 -11.20
C ILE A 5 12.07 -9.50 -10.93
N PRO A 6 11.72 -8.93 -9.76
CA PRO A 6 12.07 -7.54 -9.47
C PRO A 6 13.59 -7.39 -9.25
N SER A 7 14.13 -6.24 -9.66
CA SER A 7 15.56 -5.91 -9.44
C SER A 7 15.90 -5.59 -7.98
N ARG A 8 14.91 -5.47 -7.12
CA ARG A 8 15.01 -5.22 -5.68
C ARG A 8 13.92 -6.00 -4.94
N PRO A 9 14.04 -6.24 -3.62
CA PRO A 9 12.96 -6.83 -2.83
C PRO A 9 11.65 -6.07 -2.99
N SER A 10 10.52 -6.80 -3.02
CA SER A 10 9.19 -6.21 -3.13
C SER A 10 8.89 -5.23 -2.01
N GLY A 11 7.98 -4.31 -2.27
CA GLY A 11 7.49 -3.31 -1.31
C GLY A 11 8.25 -1.99 -1.35
N TYR A 12 7.62 -1.00 -0.72
CA TYR A 12 8.15 0.34 -0.56
C TYR A 12 8.73 0.49 0.84
N ARG A 13 10.01 0.90 0.94
CA ARG A 13 10.75 0.95 2.20
C ARG A 13 10.92 2.36 2.70
N ILE A 14 10.59 2.58 3.98
CA ILE A 14 10.86 3.81 4.72
C ILE A 14 11.74 3.43 5.93
N GLY A 15 12.86 4.09 6.06
CA GLY A 15 13.86 3.81 7.09
C GLY A 15 15.07 3.05 6.57
N ASN A 16 15.97 2.71 7.49
CA ASN A 16 17.23 2.04 7.15
C ASN A 16 16.98 0.54 6.94
N PRO A 17 17.36 -0.04 5.79
CA PRO A 17 17.26 -1.49 5.57
C PRO A 17 18.06 -2.35 6.56
N GLY A 18 19.05 -1.76 7.24
CA GLY A 18 19.85 -2.42 8.28
C GLY A 18 19.30 -2.23 9.70
N ALA A 19 18.13 -1.62 9.87
CA ALA A 19 17.50 -1.48 11.19
C ALA A 19 17.21 -2.86 11.81
N PRO A 20 17.33 -3.00 13.16
CA PRO A 20 17.11 -4.27 13.85
C PRO A 20 15.67 -4.78 13.70
N ILE A 21 14.71 -3.88 13.49
CA ILE A 21 13.31 -4.25 13.30
C ILE A 21 12.86 -3.88 11.88
N THR A 22 12.28 -4.87 11.20
CA THR A 22 11.57 -4.66 9.94
C THR A 22 10.08 -4.94 10.17
N VAL A 23 9.24 -3.95 9.89
CA VAL A 23 7.79 -4.10 9.92
C VAL A 23 7.27 -4.10 8.49
N GLU A 24 6.70 -5.22 8.03
CA GLU A 24 5.96 -5.27 6.77
C GLU A 24 4.47 -5.08 7.03
N MET A 25 3.85 -4.17 6.30
CA MET A 25 2.40 -3.99 6.29
C MET A 25 1.85 -4.34 4.91
N PHE A 26 1.00 -5.35 4.85
CA PHE A 26 0.23 -5.69 3.66
C PHE A 26 -1.09 -4.94 3.69
N LEU A 27 -1.39 -4.22 2.61
CA LEU A 27 -2.56 -3.35 2.55
C LEU A 27 -3.26 -3.44 1.20
N ASP A 28 -4.59 -3.36 1.25
CA ASP A 28 -5.48 -3.25 0.11
C ASP A 28 -6.12 -1.86 0.10
N LEU A 29 -6.04 -1.16 -1.02
CA LEU A 29 -6.43 0.25 -1.10
C LEU A 29 -7.94 0.49 -1.03
N GLU A 30 -8.76 -0.55 -1.22
CA GLU A 30 -10.21 -0.47 -1.04
C GLU A 30 -10.65 -0.97 0.35
N CYS A 31 -9.76 -1.66 1.10
CA CYS A 31 -10.06 -2.19 2.42
C CYS A 31 -10.17 -1.08 3.48
N PRO A 32 -11.33 -0.90 4.16
CA PRO A 32 -11.47 0.13 5.19
C PRO A 32 -10.59 -0.13 6.42
N PHE A 33 -10.30 -1.40 6.70
CA PHE A 33 -9.36 -1.77 7.76
C PHE A 33 -7.92 -1.41 7.40
N SER A 34 -7.54 -1.52 6.10
CA SER A 34 -6.23 -1.03 5.63
C SER A 34 -6.09 0.49 5.83
N LYS A 35 -7.12 1.27 5.48
CA LYS A 35 -7.15 2.73 5.72
C LYS A 35 -6.97 3.04 7.20
N ARG A 36 -7.69 2.35 8.09
CA ARG A 36 -7.57 2.54 9.54
C ARG A 36 -6.16 2.19 10.04
N GLY A 37 -5.62 1.04 9.62
CA GLY A 37 -4.28 0.61 9.97
C GLY A 37 -3.20 1.57 9.44
N TRP A 38 -3.36 2.08 8.21
CA TRP A 38 -2.49 3.09 7.61
C TRP A 38 -2.38 4.35 8.48
N ASN A 39 -3.52 4.90 8.89
CA ASN A 39 -3.57 6.10 9.73
C ASN A 39 -2.91 5.89 11.11
N ASN A 40 -3.00 4.69 11.67
CA ASN A 40 -2.36 4.37 12.93
C ASN A 40 -0.86 4.15 12.75
N VAL A 41 -0.44 3.43 11.71
CA VAL A 41 0.97 3.16 11.41
C VAL A 41 1.75 4.45 11.14
N GLN A 42 1.15 5.47 10.51
CA GLN A 42 1.80 6.79 10.33
C GLN A 42 2.24 7.40 11.68
N LYS A 43 1.42 7.25 12.73
CA LYS A 43 1.75 7.73 14.08
C LYS A 43 2.87 6.91 14.72
N VAL A 44 2.87 5.60 14.47
CA VAL A 44 3.91 4.70 14.98
C VAL A 44 5.24 4.99 14.29
N MET A 45 5.24 5.20 12.97
CA MET A 45 6.42 5.59 12.20
C MET A 45 7.08 6.86 12.75
N ALA A 46 6.28 7.85 13.12
CA ALA A 46 6.79 9.10 13.71
C ALA A 46 7.39 8.92 15.12
N ALA A 47 7.12 7.80 15.79
CA ALA A 47 7.60 7.53 17.14
C ALA A 47 8.96 6.79 17.18
N TYR A 48 9.44 6.28 16.04
CA TYR A 48 10.69 5.53 15.97
C TYR A 48 11.63 6.12 14.92
N PRO A 49 12.93 6.28 15.24
CA PRO A 49 13.92 6.72 14.28
C PRO A 49 14.18 5.61 13.23
N SER A 50 14.65 6.05 12.07
CA SER A 50 14.83 5.19 10.88
C SER A 50 15.90 4.11 11.03
N ASP A 51 16.80 4.25 11.99
CA ASP A 51 17.84 3.26 12.31
C ASP A 51 17.36 2.19 13.29
N GLN A 52 16.21 2.35 13.92
CA GLN A 52 15.57 1.36 14.77
C GLN A 52 14.53 0.51 14.04
N VAL A 53 13.71 1.13 13.20
CA VAL A 53 12.61 0.46 12.49
C VAL A 53 12.63 0.79 11.01
N CYS A 54 12.68 -0.25 10.19
CA CYS A 54 12.46 -0.19 8.75
C CYS A 54 11.03 -0.63 8.42
N TRP A 55 10.26 0.26 7.81
CA TRP A 55 8.90 -0.03 7.36
C TRP A 55 8.90 -0.50 5.91
N VAL A 56 8.12 -1.53 5.60
CA VAL A 56 7.98 -2.06 4.24
C VAL A 56 6.49 -2.20 3.94
N PHE A 57 6.01 -1.45 2.96
CA PHE A 57 4.61 -1.49 2.56
C PHE A 57 4.43 -2.36 1.33
N GLN A 58 3.55 -3.35 1.43
CA GLN A 58 3.21 -4.30 0.37
C GLN A 58 1.76 -4.06 -0.08
N LEU A 59 1.57 -3.85 -1.37
CA LEU A 59 0.23 -3.76 -1.96
C LEU A 59 -0.29 -5.17 -2.25
N MET A 60 -1.53 -5.43 -1.91
CA MET A 60 -2.26 -6.62 -2.35
C MET A 60 -3.70 -6.25 -2.70
N THR A 61 -4.40 -7.18 -3.34
CA THR A 61 -5.80 -7.00 -3.71
C THR A 61 -6.60 -8.18 -3.17
N LEU A 62 -7.62 -7.90 -2.38
CA LEU A 62 -8.58 -8.90 -1.93
C LEU A 62 -9.62 -9.17 -3.02
N GLY A 63 -10.00 -10.42 -3.18
CA GLY A 63 -10.90 -10.84 -4.27
C GLY A 63 -12.31 -10.23 -4.22
N ASN A 64 -12.71 -9.70 -3.08
CA ASN A 64 -13.99 -9.01 -2.88
C ASN A 64 -13.93 -7.48 -3.07
N HIS A 65 -12.76 -6.91 -3.34
CA HIS A 65 -12.55 -5.48 -3.57
C HIS A 65 -12.33 -5.21 -5.06
N ARG A 66 -13.38 -4.83 -5.75
CA ARG A 66 -13.42 -4.73 -7.22
C ARG A 66 -12.49 -3.67 -7.80
N GLN A 67 -12.32 -2.55 -7.09
CA GLN A 67 -11.54 -1.38 -7.52
C GLN A 67 -10.07 -1.46 -7.09
N SER A 68 -9.74 -2.36 -6.16
CA SER A 68 -8.41 -2.43 -5.53
C SER A 68 -7.27 -2.66 -6.53
N TRP A 69 -7.49 -3.44 -7.59
CA TRP A 69 -6.46 -3.70 -8.60
C TRP A 69 -6.03 -2.44 -9.36
N ASP A 70 -6.99 -1.64 -9.82
CA ASP A 70 -6.68 -0.42 -10.56
C ASP A 70 -6.15 0.69 -9.62
N ALA A 71 -6.62 0.75 -8.37
CA ALA A 71 -6.02 1.61 -7.35
C ALA A 71 -4.56 1.23 -7.07
N THR A 72 -4.24 -0.07 -6.99
CA THR A 72 -2.86 -0.57 -6.87
C THR A 72 -2.00 -0.14 -8.06
N ARG A 73 -2.53 -0.24 -9.28
CA ARG A 73 -1.83 0.22 -10.50
C ARG A 73 -1.59 1.72 -10.48
N ALA A 74 -2.54 2.51 -10.01
CA ALA A 74 -2.39 3.96 -9.88
C ALA A 74 -1.27 4.34 -8.91
N VAL A 75 -1.20 3.70 -7.74
CA VAL A 75 -0.11 3.93 -6.79
C VAL A 75 1.25 3.55 -7.39
N ILE A 76 1.34 2.43 -8.10
CA ILE A 76 2.59 2.01 -8.76
C ILE A 76 2.97 2.97 -9.90
N ALA A 77 2.00 3.48 -10.65
CA ALA A 77 2.23 4.45 -11.72
C ALA A 77 2.81 5.76 -11.19
N VAL A 78 2.26 6.27 -10.08
CA VAL A 78 2.73 7.50 -9.42
C VAL A 78 4.07 7.28 -8.71
N ALA A 79 4.15 6.25 -7.89
CA ALA A 79 5.30 6.05 -7.01
C ALA A 79 6.55 5.56 -7.76
N GLY A 80 6.38 4.78 -8.82
CA GLY A 80 7.52 4.13 -9.47
C GLY A 80 8.36 3.35 -8.46
N ASN A 81 9.54 3.90 -8.14
CA ASN A 81 10.45 3.36 -7.12
C ASN A 81 10.60 4.25 -5.88
N ASP A 82 9.88 5.36 -5.84
CA ASP A 82 9.98 6.36 -4.77
C ASP A 82 9.02 6.04 -3.63
N ALA A 83 9.57 5.72 -2.46
CA ALA A 83 8.78 5.36 -1.30
C ALA A 83 8.06 6.56 -0.66
N ASN A 84 8.57 7.78 -0.81
CA ASN A 84 7.87 8.97 -0.31
C ASN A 84 6.66 9.27 -1.20
N LYS A 85 6.80 9.23 -2.53
CA LYS A 85 5.66 9.33 -3.45
C LYS A 85 4.62 8.25 -3.17
N PHE A 86 5.06 7.02 -2.84
CA PHE A 86 4.17 5.95 -2.43
C PHE A 86 3.35 6.32 -1.19
N VAL A 87 4.00 6.81 -0.12
CA VAL A 87 3.34 7.20 1.14
C VAL A 87 2.34 8.34 0.90
N ASP A 88 2.77 9.37 0.19
CA ASP A 88 1.94 10.54 -0.09
C ASP A 88 0.71 10.15 -0.92
N PHE A 89 0.90 9.47 -2.03
CA PHE A 89 -0.21 9.12 -2.89
C PHE A 89 -1.13 8.06 -2.29
N THR A 90 -0.60 7.08 -1.55
CA THR A 90 -1.41 6.11 -0.80
C THR A 90 -2.31 6.82 0.21
N SER A 91 -1.81 7.84 0.88
CA SER A 91 -2.60 8.64 1.82
C SER A 91 -3.74 9.38 1.12
N HIS A 92 -3.50 9.93 -0.08
CA HIS A 92 -4.55 10.55 -0.90
C HIS A 92 -5.60 9.55 -1.38
N ILE A 93 -5.19 8.39 -1.86
CA ILE A 93 -6.11 7.29 -2.23
C ILE A 93 -6.99 6.92 -1.03
N PHE A 94 -6.41 6.72 0.15
CA PHE A 94 -7.19 6.41 1.35
C PHE A 94 -8.10 7.55 1.78
N SER A 95 -7.73 8.82 1.60
CA SER A 95 -8.60 9.94 1.94
C SER A 95 -9.91 9.90 1.15
N ARG A 96 -9.85 9.53 -0.13
CA ARG A 96 -10.98 9.44 -1.07
C ARG A 96 -11.58 8.03 -1.22
N GLN A 97 -11.15 7.06 -0.39
CA GLN A 97 -11.55 5.65 -0.50
C GLN A 97 -13.07 5.42 -0.53
N ALA A 98 -13.85 6.20 0.23
CA ALA A 98 -15.29 6.05 0.27
C ALA A 98 -15.97 6.30 -1.08
N GLU A 99 -15.33 7.04 -1.99
CA GLU A 99 -15.87 7.37 -3.30
C GLU A 99 -15.84 6.18 -4.27
N PHE A 100 -14.97 5.19 -4.00
CA PHE A 100 -14.82 4.02 -4.88
C PHE A 100 -15.01 2.68 -4.18
N ALA A 101 -15.53 2.65 -2.95
CA ALA A 101 -15.94 1.41 -2.31
C ALA A 101 -16.98 0.68 -3.18
N ASN A 102 -17.03 -0.65 -3.09
CA ASN A 102 -17.90 -1.49 -3.92
C ASN A 102 -19.33 -0.97 -4.07
N GLU A 103 -19.97 -0.54 -2.97
CA GLU A 103 -21.35 -0.03 -3.01
C GLU A 103 -21.45 1.30 -3.76
N ALA A 104 -20.49 2.20 -3.55
CA ALA A 104 -20.45 3.49 -4.25
C ALA A 104 -20.16 3.33 -5.76
N TRP A 105 -19.61 2.17 -6.14
CA TRP A 105 -19.16 1.91 -7.52
C TRP A 105 -19.96 0.84 -8.26
N LYS A 106 -21.08 0.36 -7.68
CA LYS A 106 -21.85 -0.77 -8.21
C LYS A 106 -22.36 -0.57 -9.65
N ASP A 107 -22.74 0.65 -10.00
CA ASP A 107 -23.33 1.02 -11.30
C ASP A 107 -22.34 1.80 -12.20
N LYS A 108 -21.07 1.90 -11.83
CA LYS A 108 -20.03 2.62 -12.56
C LYS A 108 -19.09 1.68 -13.30
N THR A 109 -18.47 2.21 -14.34
CA THR A 109 -17.54 1.47 -15.21
C THR A 109 -16.09 1.56 -14.73
N GLN A 110 -15.23 0.71 -15.30
CA GLN A 110 -13.77 0.82 -15.11
C GLN A 110 -13.25 2.16 -15.66
N THR A 111 -13.82 2.65 -16.77
CA THR A 111 -13.43 3.95 -17.33
C THR A 111 -13.71 5.09 -16.36
N ASP A 112 -14.86 5.07 -15.69
CA ASP A 112 -15.19 6.06 -14.66
C ASP A 112 -14.16 6.01 -13.52
N PHE A 113 -13.72 4.81 -13.15
CA PHE A 113 -12.72 4.65 -12.09
C PHE A 113 -11.34 5.16 -12.51
N HIS A 114 -10.93 4.92 -13.75
CA HIS A 114 -9.68 5.47 -14.27
C HIS A 114 -9.71 7.01 -14.27
N ASN A 115 -10.85 7.62 -14.60
CA ASN A 115 -11.03 9.07 -14.52
C ASN A 115 -10.93 9.59 -13.09
N LEU A 116 -11.55 8.91 -12.11
CA LEU A 116 -11.41 9.27 -10.69
C LEU A 116 -9.95 9.15 -10.21
N LEU A 117 -9.26 8.08 -10.61
CA LEU A 117 -7.84 7.91 -10.25
C LEU A 117 -6.95 9.00 -10.87
N ALA A 118 -7.26 9.43 -12.09
CA ALA A 118 -6.57 10.55 -12.75
C ALA A 118 -6.85 11.87 -12.04
N GLU A 119 -8.07 12.12 -11.58
CA GLU A 119 -8.43 13.28 -10.76
C GLU A 119 -7.63 13.30 -9.45
N ILE A 120 -7.60 12.19 -8.71
CA ILE A 120 -6.82 12.06 -7.47
C ILE A 120 -5.33 12.29 -7.73
N ALA A 121 -4.79 11.75 -8.82
CA ALA A 121 -3.39 11.97 -9.20
C ALA A 121 -3.11 13.44 -9.54
N ALA A 122 -4.01 14.10 -10.26
CA ALA A 122 -3.88 15.51 -10.61
C ALA A 122 -3.95 16.44 -9.38
N GLU A 123 -4.72 16.09 -8.37
CA GLU A 123 -4.80 16.87 -7.12
C GLU A 123 -3.50 16.81 -6.31
N SER A 124 -2.87 15.65 -6.25
CA SER A 124 -1.84 15.33 -5.27
C SER A 124 -0.43 15.11 -5.84
N THR A 125 -0.27 15.11 -7.16
CA THR A 125 1.02 14.81 -7.81
C THR A 125 1.29 15.73 -9.01
N GLU A 126 2.42 15.47 -9.72
CA GLU A 126 2.77 16.11 -10.97
C GLU A 126 1.94 15.65 -12.19
N HIS A 127 1.14 14.59 -12.06
CA HIS A 127 0.34 14.02 -13.16
C HIS A 127 -0.94 14.84 -13.39
N LYS A 128 -0.80 15.99 -14.06
CA LYS A 128 -1.92 16.91 -14.31
C LYS A 128 -2.75 16.61 -15.57
N ASP A 129 -2.20 15.80 -16.48
CA ASP A 129 -2.85 15.38 -17.70
C ASP A 129 -3.52 14.01 -17.48
N ALA A 130 -4.86 13.99 -17.49
CA ALA A 130 -5.64 12.80 -17.22
C ALA A 130 -5.45 11.72 -18.29
N GLU A 131 -5.36 12.08 -19.56
CA GLU A 131 -5.18 11.10 -20.65
C GLU A 131 -3.79 10.45 -20.56
N GLN A 132 -2.77 11.25 -20.30
CA GLN A 132 -1.41 10.77 -20.09
C GLN A 132 -1.33 9.85 -18.86
N PHE A 133 -1.97 10.22 -17.77
CA PHE A 133 -2.01 9.38 -16.56
C PHE A 133 -2.73 8.05 -16.81
N ILE A 134 -3.89 8.07 -17.45
CA ILE A 134 -4.66 6.85 -17.77
C ILE A 134 -3.85 5.94 -18.71
N SER A 135 -3.15 6.51 -19.69
CA SER A 135 -2.25 5.76 -20.57
C SER A 135 -1.13 5.08 -19.77
N LEU A 136 -0.52 5.79 -18.82
CA LEU A 136 0.50 5.24 -17.91
C LEU A 136 -0.10 4.13 -17.02
N LEU A 137 -1.21 4.41 -16.34
CA LEU A 137 -1.94 3.49 -15.48
C LEU A 137 -2.27 2.17 -16.19
N THR A 138 -2.71 2.25 -17.45
CA THR A 138 -3.13 1.09 -18.25
C THR A 138 -1.98 0.43 -19.03
N SER A 139 -0.77 0.93 -18.90
CA SER A 139 0.41 0.41 -19.60
C SER A 139 0.76 -1.02 -19.20
N LYS A 140 1.39 -1.74 -20.13
CA LYS A 140 1.91 -3.11 -19.88
C LYS A 140 2.97 -3.13 -18.78
N ASP A 141 3.75 -2.07 -18.64
CA ASP A 141 4.80 -1.94 -17.62
C ASP A 141 4.21 -1.85 -16.22
N VAL A 142 3.26 -0.94 -16.00
CA VAL A 142 2.55 -0.80 -14.72
C VAL A 142 1.79 -2.07 -14.37
N TYR A 143 1.12 -2.70 -15.36
CA TYR A 143 0.46 -3.99 -15.16
C TYR A 143 1.45 -5.08 -14.69
N ALA A 144 2.61 -5.19 -15.33
CA ALA A 144 3.63 -6.16 -14.95
C ALA A 144 4.17 -5.91 -13.54
N LYS A 145 4.45 -4.63 -13.20
CA LYS A 145 4.93 -4.22 -11.88
C LYS A 145 3.90 -4.49 -10.78
N ALA A 146 2.61 -4.25 -11.04
CA ALA A 146 1.54 -4.51 -10.06
C ALA A 146 1.40 -6.00 -9.70
N ARG A 147 1.76 -6.90 -10.60
CA ARG A 147 1.76 -8.35 -10.33
C ARG A 147 2.86 -8.80 -9.37
N ILE A 148 3.91 -8.00 -9.15
CA ILE A 148 5.01 -8.33 -8.24
C ILE A 148 4.52 -8.38 -6.79
N PRO A 149 3.96 -7.31 -6.21
CA PRO A 149 3.46 -7.34 -4.84
C PRO A 149 2.28 -8.30 -4.66
N ALA A 150 1.39 -8.45 -5.65
CA ALA A 150 0.31 -9.43 -5.61
C ALA A 150 0.83 -10.87 -5.50
N ARG A 151 1.86 -11.22 -6.29
CA ARG A 151 2.54 -12.51 -6.17
C ARG A 151 3.24 -12.66 -4.82
N TYR A 152 3.92 -11.63 -4.37
CA TYR A 152 4.64 -11.66 -3.08
C TYR A 152 3.68 -11.94 -1.92
N SER A 153 2.54 -11.23 -1.85
CA SER A 153 1.50 -11.47 -0.85
C SER A 153 1.00 -12.92 -0.85
N THR A 154 0.77 -13.46 -2.05
CA THR A 154 0.30 -14.86 -2.21
C THR A 154 1.31 -15.87 -1.69
N ILE A 155 2.60 -15.74 -2.03
CA ILE A 155 3.63 -16.68 -1.53
C ILE A 155 3.95 -16.51 -0.06
N ARG A 156 3.61 -15.35 0.53
CA ARG A 156 3.71 -15.10 1.98
C ARG A 156 2.49 -15.62 2.74
N GLY A 157 1.49 -16.17 2.05
CA GLY A 157 0.25 -16.68 2.65
C GLY A 157 -0.65 -15.59 3.22
N VAL A 158 -0.50 -14.35 2.76
CA VAL A 158 -1.35 -13.25 3.21
C VAL A 158 -2.70 -13.32 2.49
N TRP A 159 -3.79 -13.37 3.25
CA TRP A 159 -5.16 -13.51 2.73
C TRP A 159 -6.13 -12.45 3.26
N SER A 160 -5.68 -11.60 4.18
CA SER A 160 -6.48 -10.50 4.76
C SER A 160 -5.66 -9.22 4.89
N THR A 161 -6.32 -8.07 5.05
CA THR A 161 -5.65 -6.78 5.21
C THR A 161 -6.30 -5.90 6.29
N PRO A 162 -5.49 -5.11 7.02
CA PRO A 162 -4.04 -5.17 6.99
C PRO A 162 -3.50 -6.42 7.69
N THR A 163 -2.41 -6.98 7.17
CA THR A 163 -1.58 -7.98 7.87
C THR A 163 -0.24 -7.34 8.17
N PHE A 164 0.29 -7.60 9.35
CA PHE A 164 1.59 -7.09 9.80
C PHE A 164 2.55 -8.24 10.04
N LEU A 165 3.76 -8.14 9.47
CA LEU A 165 4.86 -9.03 9.83
C LEU A 165 5.95 -8.20 10.51
N ILE A 166 6.48 -8.68 11.63
CA ILE A 166 7.63 -8.08 12.29
C ILE A 166 8.78 -9.09 12.22
N ASN A 167 9.90 -8.68 11.63
CA ASN A 167 11.05 -9.53 11.36
C ASN A 167 10.66 -10.86 10.66
N GLY A 168 9.66 -10.80 9.78
CA GLY A 168 9.17 -11.92 8.99
C GLY A 168 8.14 -12.82 9.68
N ALA A 169 7.84 -12.62 10.96
CA ALA A 169 6.80 -13.32 11.71
C ALA A 169 5.49 -12.52 11.75
N GLU A 170 4.33 -13.18 11.65
CA GLU A 170 3.04 -12.51 11.74
C GLU A 170 2.81 -11.96 13.16
N ALA A 171 2.54 -10.66 13.25
CA ALA A 171 2.24 -9.97 14.50
C ALA A 171 0.73 -10.12 14.83
N THR A 172 0.32 -11.30 15.27
CA THR A 172 -1.09 -11.66 15.50
C THR A 172 -1.76 -10.85 16.62
N THR A 173 -0.99 -10.20 17.47
CA THR A 173 -1.49 -9.31 18.55
C THR A 173 -1.82 -7.90 18.04
N LEU A 174 -1.37 -7.54 16.85
CA LEU A 174 -1.60 -6.24 16.23
C LEU A 174 -2.71 -6.30 15.19
N SER A 175 -3.52 -5.25 15.13
CA SER A 175 -4.63 -5.12 14.20
C SER A 175 -4.69 -3.72 13.59
N SER A 176 -5.61 -3.51 12.67
CA SER A 176 -5.89 -2.17 12.12
C SER A 176 -6.26 -1.13 13.19
N GLY A 177 -6.77 -1.59 14.33
CA GLY A 177 -7.21 -0.74 15.44
C GLY A 177 -6.17 -0.52 16.52
N SER A 178 -5.02 -1.19 16.45
CA SER A 178 -4.01 -1.13 17.49
C SER A 178 -3.51 0.29 17.72
N SER A 179 -3.53 0.69 18.98
CA SER A 179 -3.06 1.99 19.46
C SER A 179 -1.54 2.11 19.38
N LEU A 180 -1.03 3.35 19.48
CA LEU A 180 0.40 3.59 19.58
C LEU A 180 1.02 2.85 20.78
N ALA A 181 0.30 2.74 21.91
CA ALA A 181 0.79 2.05 23.10
C ALA A 181 0.96 0.53 22.86
N GLU A 182 0.00 -0.11 22.17
CA GLU A 182 0.10 -1.52 21.82
C GLU A 182 1.25 -1.78 20.84
N TRP A 183 1.44 -0.93 19.83
CA TRP A 183 2.58 -0.99 18.94
C TRP A 183 3.91 -0.83 19.71
N LYS A 184 3.97 0.13 20.63
CA LYS A 184 5.17 0.37 21.44
C LYS A 184 5.49 -0.82 22.33
N SER A 185 4.49 -1.48 22.93
CA SER A 185 4.75 -2.66 23.77
C SER A 185 5.43 -3.79 23.00
N VAL A 186 5.12 -3.95 21.71
CA VAL A 186 5.75 -4.97 20.86
C VAL A 186 7.15 -4.53 20.38
N ILE A 187 7.26 -3.30 19.89
CA ILE A 187 8.52 -2.82 19.29
C ILE A 187 9.58 -2.57 20.36
N ASP A 188 9.22 -1.96 21.49
CA ASP A 188 10.16 -1.64 22.57
C ASP A 188 10.73 -2.94 23.22
N GLU A 189 9.91 -4.00 23.33
CA GLU A 189 10.40 -5.32 23.79
C GLU A 189 11.43 -5.93 22.84
N LEU A 190 11.28 -5.72 21.53
CA LEU A 190 12.22 -6.23 20.53
C LEU A 190 13.51 -5.38 20.42
N LEU A 191 13.49 -4.15 20.91
CA LEU A 191 14.64 -3.25 20.93
C LEU A 191 15.48 -3.37 22.21
N ALA A 192 14.94 -4.01 23.26
CA ALA A 192 15.59 -4.19 24.56
C ALA A 192 16.69 -5.25 24.49
#